data_9e49d29627e5dbc2b1767d9112377c8e
#
_entry.id   9e49d29627e5dbc2b1767d9112377c8e
#
_cell.length_a   1.000
_cell.length_b   1.000
_cell.length_c   1.000
_cell.angle_alpha   90.00
_cell.angle_beta   90.00
_cell.angle_gamma   90.00
#
_symmetry.space_group_name_H-M   'P 1'
#
loop_
_entity.id
_entity.type
_entity.pdbx_description
1 polymer ?
#
loop_
_entity_poly.entity_id
_entity_poly.type
_entity_poly.pdbx_seq_one_letter_code
_entity_poly.pdbx_strand_id
1 'polypeptide(L)'
;MNAPNVPVLMYHHVTPAGGMIAATPDVFEAQVSRLARAGYQSLSAAQFAAYLAGGAVPERSVLITFDDGYLNNWVHAHPVLARHGMRAVLFTITGWIGDGPVRAHAGQGGPLPATPDHDACKQLVAAGRADEAMLRWSEIEAMQAAGTFEFLSLIHI
;
A
#
# COMPACT_ATOMS: atom_id res chain seq x y z
N MET A 1 -26.37 15.82 -12.89
CA MET A 1 -26.11 14.61 -12.08
C MET A 1 -24.93 14.96 -11.17
N ASN A 2 -25.09 14.81 -9.84
CA ASN A 2 -23.96 15.01 -8.93
C ASN A 2 -22.91 13.94 -9.23
N ALA A 3 -21.64 14.33 -9.33
CA ALA A 3 -20.54 13.37 -9.42
C ALA A 3 -20.59 12.43 -8.19
N PRO A 4 -20.31 11.13 -8.35
CA PRO A 4 -20.29 10.21 -7.21
C PRO A 4 -19.21 10.65 -6.21
N ASN A 5 -19.49 10.55 -4.92
CA ASN A 5 -18.46 10.77 -3.92
C ASN A 5 -17.48 9.61 -3.94
N VAL A 6 -16.19 9.90 -4.14
CA VAL A 6 -15.11 8.91 -4.09
C VAL A 6 -14.46 8.95 -2.70
N PRO A 7 -14.68 7.96 -1.83
CA PRO A 7 -13.95 7.87 -0.57
C PRO A 7 -12.47 7.63 -0.82
N VAL A 8 -11.63 8.23 0.03
CA VAL A 8 -10.19 8.00 0.07
C VAL A 8 -9.85 7.30 1.37
N LEU A 9 -9.28 6.11 1.27
CA LEU A 9 -8.80 5.32 2.41
C LEU A 9 -7.29 5.43 2.49
N MET A 10 -6.78 5.93 3.61
CA MET A 10 -5.35 6.14 3.84
C MET A 10 -4.80 5.13 4.84
N TYR A 11 -3.73 4.46 4.48
CA TYR A 11 -2.99 3.52 5.30
C TYR A 11 -1.51 3.90 5.36
N HIS A 12 -0.81 3.42 6.39
CA HIS A 12 0.64 3.47 6.49
C HIS A 12 1.18 2.05 6.67
N HIS A 13 0.74 1.36 7.72
CA HIS A 13 1.18 0.01 8.03
C HIS A 13 0.05 -1.02 7.89
N VAL A 14 0.42 -2.18 7.34
CA VAL A 14 -0.37 -3.42 7.46
C VAL A 14 0.54 -4.46 8.11
N THR A 15 0.46 -4.61 9.44
CA THR A 15 1.41 -5.44 10.20
C THR A 15 0.72 -6.17 11.36
N PRO A 16 1.09 -7.43 11.65
CA PRO A 16 0.61 -8.15 12.82
C PRO A 16 0.92 -7.46 14.16
N ALA A 17 1.98 -6.64 14.19
CA ALA A 17 2.35 -5.89 15.39
C ALA A 17 1.29 -4.86 15.82
N GLY A 18 0.42 -4.45 14.89
CA GLY A 18 -0.58 -3.41 15.18
C GLY A 18 0.04 -2.05 15.48
N GLY A 19 -0.64 -1.24 16.28
CA GLY A 19 -0.15 0.06 16.74
C GLY A 19 -0.87 1.26 16.13
N MET A 20 -0.37 2.46 16.44
CA MET A 20 -0.87 3.70 15.85
C MET A 20 -0.62 3.71 14.34
N ILE A 21 -1.57 4.22 13.57
CA ILE A 21 -1.52 4.27 12.09
C ILE A 21 -1.32 2.90 11.42
N ALA A 22 -1.67 1.80 12.09
CA ALA A 22 -1.53 0.44 11.58
C ALA A 22 -2.88 -0.29 11.54
N ALA A 23 -3.09 -1.06 10.48
CA ALA A 23 -4.10 -2.11 10.42
C ALA A 23 -3.42 -3.47 10.56
N THR A 24 -4.08 -4.42 11.20
CA THR A 24 -3.60 -5.81 11.13
C THR A 24 -3.93 -6.40 9.74
N PRO A 25 -3.20 -7.43 9.27
CA PRO A 25 -3.49 -8.07 7.99
C PRO A 25 -4.94 -8.54 7.88
N ASP A 26 -5.51 -9.11 8.95
CA ASP A 26 -6.91 -9.57 8.97
C ASP A 26 -7.91 -8.42 8.84
N VAL A 27 -7.66 -7.29 9.51
CA VAL A 27 -8.50 -6.10 9.40
C VAL A 27 -8.43 -5.52 8.00
N PHE A 28 -7.24 -5.41 7.43
CA PHE A 28 -7.04 -4.93 6.07
C PHE A 28 -7.72 -5.85 5.04
N GLU A 29 -7.54 -7.17 5.16
CA GLU A 29 -8.21 -8.18 4.32
C GLU A 29 -9.73 -8.02 4.40
N ALA A 30 -10.29 -7.89 5.62
CA ALA A 30 -11.74 -7.74 5.80
C ALA A 30 -12.27 -6.46 5.13
N GLN A 31 -11.55 -5.34 5.23
CA GLN A 31 -11.92 -4.07 4.60
C GLN A 31 -11.89 -4.16 3.07
N VAL A 32 -10.79 -4.63 2.49
CA VAL A 32 -10.61 -4.78 1.04
C VAL A 32 -11.62 -5.76 0.46
N SER A 33 -11.80 -6.92 1.10
CA SER A 33 -12.79 -7.93 0.71
C SER A 33 -14.21 -7.37 0.72
N ARG A 34 -14.57 -6.55 1.72
CA ARG A 34 -15.90 -5.93 1.80
C ARG A 34 -16.12 -4.95 0.64
N LEU A 35 -15.12 -4.13 0.31
CA LEU A 35 -15.19 -3.23 -0.84
C LEU A 35 -15.37 -4.00 -2.14
N ALA A 36 -14.54 -5.02 -2.39
CA ALA A 36 -14.62 -5.84 -3.59
C ALA A 36 -16.00 -6.51 -3.73
N ARG A 37 -16.50 -7.14 -2.65
CA ARG A 37 -17.83 -7.77 -2.65
C ARG A 37 -18.99 -6.78 -2.82
N ALA A 38 -18.83 -5.53 -2.38
CA ALA A 38 -19.79 -4.47 -2.61
C ALA A 38 -19.70 -3.86 -4.02
N GLY A 39 -18.80 -4.35 -4.88
CA GLY A 39 -18.62 -3.90 -6.26
C GLY A 39 -17.86 -2.59 -6.40
N TYR A 40 -17.11 -2.19 -5.38
CA TYR A 40 -16.23 -1.04 -5.51
C TYR A 40 -15.03 -1.36 -6.39
N GLN A 41 -14.62 -0.35 -7.17
CA GLN A 41 -13.41 -0.37 -7.99
C GLN A 41 -12.41 0.63 -7.44
N SER A 42 -11.18 0.18 -7.23
CA SER A 42 -10.10 1.08 -6.82
C SER A 42 -9.56 1.88 -8.01
N LEU A 43 -9.47 3.19 -7.85
CA LEU A 43 -8.99 4.09 -8.88
C LEU A 43 -7.46 4.11 -8.93
N SER A 44 -6.91 4.38 -10.12
CA SER A 44 -5.54 4.82 -10.29
C SER A 44 -5.37 6.29 -9.89
N ALA A 45 -4.14 6.73 -9.69
CA ALA A 45 -3.83 8.14 -9.46
C ALA A 45 -4.33 9.03 -10.60
N ALA A 46 -4.14 8.59 -11.85
CA ALA A 46 -4.60 9.32 -13.03
C ALA A 46 -6.14 9.41 -13.11
N GLN A 47 -6.84 8.31 -12.79
CA GLN A 47 -8.32 8.32 -12.74
C GLN A 47 -8.84 9.25 -11.65
N PHE A 48 -8.21 9.26 -10.48
CA PHE A 48 -8.61 10.15 -9.40
C PHE A 48 -8.32 11.61 -9.73
N ALA A 49 -7.18 11.92 -10.35
CA ALA A 49 -6.88 13.27 -10.85
C ALA A 49 -7.90 13.75 -11.90
N ALA A 50 -8.27 12.88 -12.84
CA ALA A 50 -9.32 13.17 -13.82
C ALA A 50 -10.68 13.44 -13.15
N TYR A 51 -11.04 12.66 -12.13
CA TYR A 51 -12.26 12.86 -11.32
C TYR A 51 -12.25 14.24 -10.64
N LEU A 52 -11.13 14.65 -10.03
CA LEU A 52 -11.00 15.97 -9.40
C LEU A 52 -11.14 17.13 -10.44
N ALA A 53 -10.76 16.87 -11.69
CA ALA A 53 -10.96 17.80 -12.81
C ALA A 53 -12.38 17.75 -13.40
N GLY A 54 -13.32 17.02 -12.79
CA GLY A 54 -14.71 16.90 -13.24
C GLY A 54 -14.97 15.74 -14.20
N GLY A 55 -14.00 14.86 -14.41
CA GLY A 55 -14.15 13.63 -15.21
C GLY A 55 -15.05 12.59 -14.52
N ALA A 56 -15.64 11.72 -15.33
CA ALA A 56 -16.49 10.64 -14.83
C ALA A 56 -15.66 9.46 -14.32
N VAL A 57 -16.10 8.87 -13.20
CA VAL A 57 -15.60 7.61 -12.66
C VAL A 57 -16.76 6.66 -12.39
N PRO A 58 -16.54 5.36 -12.26
CA PRO A 58 -17.60 4.42 -11.86
C PRO A 58 -18.29 4.85 -10.56
N GLU A 59 -19.59 4.58 -10.44
CA GLU A 59 -20.40 5.00 -9.29
C GLU A 59 -19.85 4.48 -7.95
N ARG A 60 -19.31 3.26 -7.94
CA ARG A 60 -18.67 2.62 -6.78
C ARG A 60 -17.16 2.64 -6.92
N SER A 61 -16.60 3.83 -6.78
CA SER A 61 -15.15 4.05 -6.83
C SER A 61 -14.59 4.35 -5.45
N VAL A 62 -13.37 3.93 -5.21
CA VAL A 62 -12.59 4.21 -4.00
C VAL A 62 -11.13 4.48 -4.38
N LEU A 63 -10.48 5.41 -3.73
CA LEU A 63 -9.03 5.54 -3.78
C LEU A 63 -8.44 4.93 -2.51
N ILE A 64 -7.51 3.99 -2.66
CA ILE A 64 -6.75 3.41 -1.56
C ILE A 64 -5.34 4.01 -1.64
N THR A 65 -4.88 4.62 -0.56
CA THR A 65 -3.54 5.20 -0.50
C THR A 65 -2.73 4.61 0.64
N PHE A 66 -1.43 4.55 0.43
CA PHE A 66 -0.42 4.22 1.44
C PHE A 66 0.65 5.29 1.44
N ASP A 67 1.21 5.56 2.61
CA ASP A 67 2.29 6.52 2.79
C ASP A 67 3.58 5.84 3.26
N ASP A 68 4.70 6.53 3.06
CA ASP A 68 6.06 6.24 3.50
C ASP A 68 6.79 5.12 2.72
N GLY A 69 6.16 4.00 2.41
CA GLY A 69 6.80 2.88 1.69
C GLY A 69 7.41 1.83 2.63
N TYR A 70 6.67 1.43 3.66
CA TYR A 70 7.10 0.38 4.60
C TYR A 70 7.11 -1.02 3.96
N LEU A 71 8.04 -1.87 4.39
CA LEU A 71 8.15 -3.26 3.98
C LEU A 71 6.84 -4.05 4.12
N ASN A 72 6.07 -3.77 5.17
CA ASN A 72 4.81 -4.47 5.41
C ASN A 72 3.74 -4.23 4.32
N ASN A 73 3.88 -3.18 3.51
CA ASN A 73 3.03 -2.97 2.34
C ASN A 73 3.28 -4.05 1.26
N TRP A 74 4.53 -4.47 1.08
CA TRP A 74 4.88 -5.63 0.25
C TRP A 74 4.44 -6.94 0.90
N VAL A 75 4.81 -7.14 2.16
CA VAL A 75 4.64 -8.43 2.84
C VAL A 75 3.17 -8.80 3.02
N HIS A 76 2.34 -7.84 3.41
CA HIS A 76 0.95 -8.10 3.82
C HIS A 76 -0.09 -7.44 2.91
N ALA A 77 0.08 -6.17 2.51
CA ALA A 77 -0.95 -5.47 1.76
C ALA A 77 -1.01 -5.90 0.28
N HIS A 78 0.14 -6.04 -0.38
CA HIS A 78 0.23 -6.46 -1.77
C HIS A 78 -0.55 -7.75 -2.07
N PRO A 79 -0.35 -8.88 -1.35
CA PRO A 79 -1.08 -10.11 -1.65
C PRO A 79 -2.59 -10.02 -1.41
N VAL A 80 -3.03 -9.17 -0.50
CA VAL A 80 -4.46 -8.90 -0.27
C VAL A 80 -5.05 -8.16 -1.47
N LEU A 81 -4.42 -7.06 -1.90
CA LEU A 81 -4.88 -6.30 -3.05
C LEU A 81 -4.92 -7.16 -4.32
N ALA A 82 -3.88 -7.97 -4.56
CA ALA A 82 -3.82 -8.89 -5.70
C ALA A 82 -4.98 -9.90 -5.70
N ARG A 83 -5.28 -10.49 -4.53
CA ARG A 83 -6.36 -11.49 -4.38
C ARG A 83 -7.73 -10.91 -4.70
N HIS A 84 -7.96 -9.65 -4.38
CA HIS A 84 -9.26 -8.99 -4.58
C HIS A 84 -9.33 -8.14 -5.85
N GLY A 85 -8.30 -8.14 -6.69
CA GLY A 85 -8.25 -7.32 -7.92
C GLY A 85 -8.30 -5.82 -7.65
N MET A 86 -7.84 -5.41 -6.46
CA MET A 86 -7.77 -4.01 -6.06
C MET A 86 -6.36 -3.46 -6.26
N ARG A 87 -6.27 -2.13 -6.37
CA ARG A 87 -5.01 -1.39 -6.44
C ARG A 87 -4.97 -0.27 -5.41
N ALA A 88 -3.78 0.19 -5.10
CA ALA A 88 -3.54 1.34 -4.26
C ALA A 88 -2.50 2.28 -4.88
N VAL A 89 -2.45 3.51 -4.42
CA VAL A 89 -1.37 4.48 -4.70
C VAL A 89 -0.50 4.56 -3.46
N LEU A 90 0.80 4.41 -3.61
CA LEU A 90 1.75 4.47 -2.52
C LEU A 90 2.69 5.66 -2.71
N PHE A 91 2.69 6.57 -1.74
CA PHE A 91 3.55 7.73 -1.68
C PHE A 91 4.81 7.38 -0.88
N THR A 92 5.94 7.21 -1.55
CA THR A 92 7.18 6.75 -0.92
C THR A 92 8.10 7.88 -0.48
N ILE A 93 8.83 7.66 0.63
CA ILE A 93 10.00 8.45 0.99
C ILE A 93 11.19 7.84 0.25
N THR A 94 11.51 8.39 -0.91
CA THR A 94 12.46 7.77 -1.85
C THR A 94 13.85 7.56 -1.29
N GLY A 95 14.31 8.40 -0.38
CA GLY A 95 15.60 8.26 0.29
C GLY A 95 15.71 7.11 1.29
N TRP A 96 14.59 6.44 1.60
CA TRP A 96 14.57 5.29 2.52
C TRP A 96 14.42 3.95 1.79
N ILE A 97 14.15 3.96 0.48
CA ILE A 97 14.00 2.74 -0.32
C ILE A 97 15.36 2.06 -0.48
N GLY A 98 15.41 0.77 -0.14
CA GLY A 98 16.60 -0.05 -0.17
C GLY A 98 16.85 -0.71 -1.52
N ASP A 99 18.05 -1.28 -1.65
CA ASP A 99 18.43 -2.16 -2.75
C ASP A 99 18.49 -3.62 -2.29
N GLY A 100 18.37 -4.55 -3.24
CA GLY A 100 18.50 -5.97 -2.96
C GLY A 100 17.44 -6.83 -3.64
N PRO A 101 17.48 -8.15 -3.45
CA PRO A 101 16.50 -9.06 -4.02
C PRO A 101 15.12 -8.89 -3.35
N VAL A 102 14.07 -9.24 -4.10
CA VAL A 102 12.70 -9.29 -3.58
C VAL A 102 12.61 -10.25 -2.40
N ARG A 103 12.01 -9.80 -1.29
CA ARG A 103 11.75 -10.62 -0.10
C ARG A 103 10.44 -11.39 -0.24
N ALA A 104 10.23 -12.40 0.62
CA ALA A 104 8.99 -13.16 0.63
C ALA A 104 7.80 -12.31 1.11
N HIS A 105 6.59 -12.61 0.59
CA HIS A 105 5.33 -12.02 1.02
C HIS A 105 4.30 -13.11 1.37
N ALA A 106 3.25 -12.75 2.11
CA ALA A 106 2.27 -13.69 2.66
C ALA A 106 1.53 -14.52 1.60
N GLY A 107 1.43 -14.03 0.35
CA GLY A 107 0.81 -14.79 -0.74
C GLY A 107 1.62 -15.99 -1.26
N GLN A 108 2.90 -16.11 -0.88
CA GLN A 108 3.78 -17.20 -1.36
C GLN A 108 3.85 -18.38 -0.38
N GLY A 109 3.42 -18.18 0.88
CA GLY A 109 3.64 -19.12 1.97
C GLY A 109 5.10 -19.14 2.45
N GLY A 110 5.35 -19.84 3.55
CA GLY A 110 6.69 -19.96 4.15
C GLY A 110 7.05 -18.80 5.09
N PRO A 111 8.33 -18.74 5.52
CA PRO A 111 8.80 -17.73 6.45
C PRO A 111 8.73 -16.33 5.85
N LEU A 112 8.24 -15.37 6.63
CA LEU A 112 8.15 -13.98 6.23
C LEU A 112 9.24 -13.15 6.91
N PRO A 113 9.71 -12.05 6.27
CA PRO A 113 10.55 -11.08 6.94
C PRO A 113 9.79 -10.42 8.10
N ALA A 114 10.51 -9.99 9.12
CA ALA A 114 9.91 -9.22 10.21
C ALA A 114 9.31 -7.91 9.69
N THR A 115 8.12 -7.58 10.17
CA THR A 115 7.44 -6.32 9.86
C THR A 115 7.17 -5.58 11.16
N PRO A 116 8.16 -4.79 11.65
CA PRO A 116 8.08 -4.08 12.91
C PRO A 116 6.90 -3.10 12.98
N ASP A 117 6.56 -2.66 14.18
CA ASP A 117 5.62 -1.57 14.40
C ASP A 117 6.23 -0.21 13.96
N HIS A 118 5.41 0.83 14.02
CA HIS A 118 5.80 2.17 13.57
C HIS A 118 7.03 2.73 14.30
N ASP A 119 7.07 2.60 15.62
CA ASP A 119 8.17 3.17 16.42
C ASP A 119 9.47 2.41 16.19
N ALA A 120 9.42 1.09 16.08
CA ALA A 120 10.57 0.27 15.72
C ALA A 120 11.07 0.58 14.30
N CYS A 121 10.17 0.79 13.32
CA CYS A 121 10.54 1.25 11.98
C CYS A 121 11.31 2.57 12.02
N LYS A 122 10.82 3.56 12.77
CA LYS A 122 11.50 4.85 12.93
C LYS A 122 12.90 4.71 13.53
N GLN A 123 13.04 3.85 14.55
CA GLN A 123 14.35 3.57 15.17
C GLN A 123 15.32 2.92 14.18
N LEU A 124 14.84 1.97 13.36
CA LEU A 124 15.66 1.34 12.33
C LEU A 124 16.14 2.35 11.28
N VAL A 125 15.24 3.21 10.79
CA VAL A 125 15.60 4.26 9.84
C VAL A 125 16.63 5.23 10.45
N ALA A 126 16.40 5.69 11.68
CA ALA A 126 17.33 6.58 12.39
C ALA A 126 18.70 5.95 12.64
N ALA A 127 18.77 4.64 12.80
CA ALA A 127 20.00 3.86 12.95
C ALA A 127 20.71 3.53 11.62
N GLY A 128 20.23 4.02 10.48
CA GLY A 128 20.78 3.69 9.16
C GLY A 128 20.46 2.27 8.67
N ARG A 129 19.45 1.64 9.27
CA ARG A 129 18.98 0.27 8.96
C ARG A 129 17.63 0.29 8.25
N ALA A 130 17.41 1.27 7.39
CA ALA A 130 16.13 1.45 6.68
C ALA A 130 15.70 0.20 5.90
N ASP A 131 16.64 -0.57 5.34
CA ASP A 131 16.33 -1.80 4.59
C ASP A 131 15.56 -2.86 5.42
N GLU A 132 15.62 -2.81 6.75
CA GLU A 132 14.87 -3.74 7.60
C GLU A 132 13.40 -3.31 7.83
N ALA A 133 13.06 -2.08 7.50
CA ALA A 133 11.74 -1.50 7.72
C ALA A 133 11.03 -1.05 6.44
N MET A 134 11.80 -0.73 5.39
CA MET A 134 11.29 -0.09 4.18
C MET A 134 11.33 -1.04 2.98
N LEU A 135 10.59 -0.67 1.93
CA LEU A 135 10.59 -1.36 0.63
C LEU A 135 11.98 -1.32 -0.03
N ARG A 136 12.17 -2.26 -0.95
CA ARG A 136 13.27 -2.27 -1.93
C ARG A 136 12.75 -1.91 -3.31
N TRP A 137 13.60 -1.36 -4.15
CA TRP A 137 13.26 -1.05 -5.55
C TRP A 137 12.74 -2.27 -6.30
N SER A 138 13.32 -3.44 -6.08
CA SER A 138 12.86 -4.71 -6.68
C SER A 138 11.42 -5.10 -6.28
N GLU A 139 11.00 -4.77 -5.06
CA GLU A 139 9.64 -5.01 -4.57
C GLU A 139 8.65 -3.99 -5.18
N ILE A 140 9.08 -2.74 -5.32
CA ILE A 140 8.33 -1.70 -6.03
C ILE A 140 8.05 -2.13 -7.47
N GLU A 141 9.08 -2.57 -8.18
CA GLU A 141 8.93 -3.09 -9.55
C GLU A 141 7.97 -4.27 -9.63
N ALA A 142 8.07 -5.21 -8.69
CA ALA A 142 7.18 -6.38 -8.64
C ALA A 142 5.72 -5.98 -8.38
N MET A 143 5.47 -5.03 -7.46
CA MET A 143 4.12 -4.52 -7.17
C MET A 143 3.53 -3.75 -8.36
N GLN A 144 4.34 -2.95 -9.06
CA GLN A 144 3.92 -2.26 -10.28
C GLN A 144 3.58 -3.25 -11.39
N ALA A 145 4.44 -4.23 -11.62
CA ALA A 145 4.21 -5.27 -12.64
C ALA A 145 2.95 -6.09 -12.35
N ALA A 146 2.64 -6.33 -11.08
CA ALA A 146 1.39 -6.99 -10.66
C ALA A 146 0.15 -6.08 -10.75
N GLY A 147 0.32 -4.77 -10.95
CA GLY A 147 -0.77 -3.80 -10.99
C GLY A 147 -1.45 -3.53 -9.66
N THR A 148 -0.83 -3.90 -8.54
CA THR A 148 -1.40 -3.72 -7.19
C THR A 148 -1.09 -2.36 -6.60
N PHE A 149 0.04 -1.76 -6.98
CA PHE A 149 0.42 -0.42 -6.52
C PHE A 149 0.93 0.44 -7.67
N GLU A 150 0.56 1.71 -7.61
CA GLU A 150 1.20 2.81 -8.30
C GLU A 150 2.07 3.57 -7.30
N PHE A 151 3.23 4.04 -7.71
CA PHE A 151 4.17 4.72 -6.81
C PHE A 151 4.34 6.17 -7.20
N LEU A 152 4.23 7.04 -6.19
CA LEU A 152 4.50 8.47 -6.27
C LEU A 152 5.48 8.85 -5.15
N SER A 153 6.16 9.97 -5.29
CA SER A 153 7.02 10.48 -4.22
C SER A 153 6.19 11.24 -3.18
N LEU A 154 6.35 10.89 -1.91
CA LEU A 154 5.79 11.65 -0.78
C LEU A 154 6.67 12.89 -0.53
N ILE A 155 7.93 12.63 -0.26
CA ILE A 155 8.98 13.63 -0.13
C ILE A 155 10.28 13.07 -0.71
N HIS A 156 11.13 13.97 -1.17
CA HIS A 156 12.47 13.64 -1.64
C HIS A 156 13.48 14.13 -0.62
N ILE A 157 14.04 13.18 0.17
CA ILE A 157 15.08 13.44 1.16
C ILE A 157 16.34 12.69 0.77
#